data_634075f5f81aeb6fdbd3b5442522ce0d
#
_entry.id   634075f5f81aeb6fdbd3b5442522ce0d
#
_cell.length_a   1.000
_cell.length_b   1.000
_cell.length_c   1.000
_cell.angle_alpha   90.00
_cell.angle_beta   90.00
_cell.angle_gamma   90.00
#
_symmetry.space_group_name_H-M   'P 1'
#
loop_
_entity.id
_entity.type
_entity.pdbx_description
1 polymer ?
#
loop_
_entity_poly.entity_id
_entity_poly.type
_entity_poly.pdbx_seq_one_letter_code
_entity_poly.pdbx_strand_id
1 'polypeptide(L)'
;GWFLARQFETDANAKIHANTTAQEILADFSDSGLDYWVTGYGTGGTFSGVAQVLREKRPETKIILSEPSNAQLIDSGTPQERTADGSPAGSHPAFQPHMIQGWTPDFIPNVLQQSIDAKRFDQLVPIDGEEGIAASRALAQKEGIFTGISGGCTFAVALQIAKTAKPGSVILCMLPDTGERYLSSPLFEGVGEEMDADELALSLSTPSFHLNE
;
A
#
# COMPACT_ATOMS: atom_id res chain seq x y z
N GLY A 1 -9.25 -30.33 -12.16
CA GLY A 1 -9.88 -29.50 -11.14
C GLY A 1 -9.25 -28.14 -11.04
N TRP A 2 -9.93 -27.17 -10.40
CA TRP A 2 -9.41 -25.84 -10.14
C TRP A 2 -8.65 -25.83 -8.80
N PHE A 3 -7.56 -25.06 -8.72
CA PHE A 3 -6.83 -24.80 -7.48
C PHE A 3 -7.12 -23.36 -7.02
N LEU A 4 -7.67 -23.20 -5.82
CA LEU A 4 -7.88 -21.90 -5.19
C LEU A 4 -6.70 -21.60 -4.25
N ALA A 5 -5.96 -20.53 -4.55
CA ALA A 5 -4.75 -20.19 -3.80
C ALA A 5 -4.99 -19.63 -2.39
N ARG A 6 -6.23 -19.21 -2.07
CA ARG A 6 -6.65 -18.72 -0.74
C ARG A 6 -5.73 -17.64 -0.17
N GLN A 7 -5.49 -16.58 -0.92
CA GLN A 7 -4.50 -15.53 -0.59
C GLN A 7 -4.73 -14.83 0.77
N PHE A 8 -5.94 -14.86 1.32
CA PHE A 8 -6.25 -14.27 2.62
C PHE A 8 -5.99 -15.19 3.81
N GLU A 9 -5.70 -16.47 3.57
CA GLU A 9 -5.60 -17.51 4.59
C GLU A 9 -4.24 -18.21 4.59
N THR A 10 -3.59 -18.35 3.41
CA THR A 10 -2.37 -19.14 3.27
C THR A 10 -1.14 -18.41 3.83
N ASP A 11 -0.38 -19.10 4.66
CA ASP A 11 0.92 -18.63 5.17
C ASP A 11 1.96 -18.39 4.05
N ALA A 12 1.80 -19.04 2.89
CA ALA A 12 2.71 -18.85 1.75
C ALA A 12 2.76 -17.38 1.30
N ASN A 13 1.66 -16.65 1.47
CA ASN A 13 1.57 -15.23 1.17
C ASN A 13 2.54 -14.40 2.05
N ALA A 14 2.51 -14.55 3.35
CA ALA A 14 3.46 -13.86 4.24
C ALA A 14 4.90 -14.38 4.06
N LYS A 15 5.07 -15.69 3.86
CA LYS A 15 6.38 -16.32 3.71
C LYS A 15 7.15 -15.82 2.49
N ILE A 16 6.49 -15.59 1.35
CA ILE A 16 7.19 -15.05 0.18
C ILE A 16 7.78 -13.67 0.48
N HIS A 17 7.01 -12.80 1.13
CA HIS A 17 7.50 -11.46 1.51
C HIS A 17 8.59 -11.49 2.58
N ALA A 18 8.53 -12.44 3.52
CA ALA A 18 9.62 -12.63 4.48
C ALA A 18 10.93 -13.09 3.80
N ASN A 19 10.81 -13.93 2.78
CA ASN A 19 11.97 -14.55 2.10
C ASN A 19 12.52 -13.70 0.93
N THR A 20 11.77 -12.74 0.42
CA THR A 20 12.15 -11.87 -0.71
C THR A 20 12.10 -10.41 -0.33
N THR A 21 10.94 -9.77 -0.30
CA THR A 21 10.76 -8.33 -0.05
C THR A 21 11.49 -7.84 1.21
N ALA A 22 11.37 -8.58 2.31
CA ALA A 22 12.07 -8.21 3.56
C ALA A 22 13.59 -8.31 3.42
N GLN A 23 14.10 -9.28 2.67
CA GLN A 23 15.54 -9.44 2.46
C GLN A 23 16.09 -8.34 1.55
N GLU A 24 15.33 -7.93 0.52
CA GLU A 24 15.63 -6.78 -0.33
C GLU A 24 15.72 -5.50 0.51
N ILE A 25 14.72 -5.24 1.36
CA ILE A 25 14.73 -4.10 2.29
C ILE A 25 15.95 -4.14 3.22
N LEU A 26 16.29 -5.30 3.80
CA LEU A 26 17.45 -5.42 4.67
C LEU A 26 18.78 -5.12 3.93
N ALA A 27 18.88 -5.57 2.67
CA ALA A 27 20.07 -5.34 1.84
C ALA A 27 20.18 -3.88 1.41
N ASP A 28 19.11 -3.29 0.89
CA ASP A 28 19.10 -1.92 0.35
C ASP A 28 19.36 -0.86 1.43
N PHE A 29 18.92 -1.13 2.66
CA PHE A 29 19.10 -0.24 3.80
C PHE A 29 20.21 -0.70 4.77
N SER A 30 21.16 -1.54 4.32
CA SER A 30 22.27 -2.04 5.16
C SER A 30 23.13 -0.91 5.71
N ASP A 31 23.46 0.07 4.90
CA ASP A 31 24.39 1.16 5.21
C ASP A 31 23.68 2.39 5.79
N SER A 32 22.53 2.76 5.23
CA SER A 32 21.79 3.96 5.66
C SER A 32 20.98 3.76 6.94
N GLY A 33 20.68 2.52 7.31
CA GLY A 33 19.67 2.23 8.31
C GLY A 33 18.26 2.46 7.76
N LEU A 34 17.24 2.11 8.54
CA LEU A 34 15.84 2.33 8.23
C LEU A 34 15.10 2.71 9.51
N ASP A 35 14.65 3.96 9.62
CA ASP A 35 13.96 4.43 10.82
C ASP A 35 12.47 4.10 10.80
N TYR A 36 11.84 4.22 9.62
CA TYR A 36 10.39 3.98 9.47
C TYR A 36 10.10 3.15 8.22
N TRP A 37 9.20 2.19 8.36
CA TRP A 37 8.59 1.47 7.25
C TRP A 37 7.08 1.67 7.27
N VAL A 38 6.52 2.18 6.17
CA VAL A 38 5.11 2.55 6.02
C VAL A 38 4.44 1.65 5.01
N THR A 39 3.34 1.02 5.38
CA THR A 39 2.53 0.18 4.48
C THR A 39 1.05 0.20 4.87
N GLY A 40 0.18 -0.12 3.93
CA GLY A 40 -1.19 -0.54 4.22
C GLY A 40 -1.33 -2.07 4.13
N TYR A 41 -2.56 -2.56 4.14
CA TYR A 41 -2.84 -3.97 3.98
C TYR A 41 -4.05 -4.24 3.08
N GLY A 42 -3.92 -5.25 2.22
CA GLY A 42 -5.03 -5.94 1.58
C GLY A 42 -5.18 -7.31 2.21
N THR A 43 -4.47 -8.32 1.71
CA THR A 43 -4.41 -9.65 2.34
C THR A 43 -3.63 -9.68 3.65
N GLY A 44 -2.78 -8.69 3.88
CA GLY A 44 -1.86 -8.64 4.99
C GLY A 44 -0.53 -9.38 4.76
N GLY A 45 -0.33 -10.00 3.58
CA GLY A 45 0.86 -10.81 3.30
C GLY A 45 2.16 -10.02 3.35
N THR A 46 2.22 -8.89 2.63
CA THR A 46 3.40 -8.00 2.63
C THR A 46 3.70 -7.50 4.05
N PHE A 47 2.68 -6.94 4.71
CA PHE A 47 2.85 -6.46 6.08
C PHE A 47 3.35 -7.56 7.02
N SER A 48 2.68 -8.73 7.05
CA SER A 48 3.00 -9.80 7.99
C SER A 48 4.40 -10.38 7.76
N GLY A 49 4.79 -10.58 6.50
CA GLY A 49 6.10 -11.13 6.15
C GLY A 49 7.24 -10.15 6.46
N VAL A 50 7.12 -8.90 6.02
CA VAL A 50 8.16 -7.89 6.23
C VAL A 50 8.26 -7.50 7.71
N ALA A 51 7.12 -7.25 8.38
CA ALA A 51 7.11 -6.88 9.79
C ALA A 51 7.73 -7.95 10.69
N GLN A 52 7.49 -9.23 10.40
CA GLN A 52 8.13 -10.32 11.12
C GLN A 52 9.66 -10.22 11.05
N VAL A 53 10.20 -10.06 9.86
CA VAL A 53 11.66 -10.01 9.65
C VAL A 53 12.26 -8.72 10.24
N LEU A 54 11.59 -7.58 10.07
CA LEU A 54 12.06 -6.32 10.67
C LEU A 54 12.08 -6.40 12.20
N ARG A 55 11.08 -6.99 12.84
CA ARG A 55 11.10 -7.18 14.30
C ARG A 55 12.26 -8.05 14.79
N GLU A 56 12.69 -9.02 13.99
CA GLU A 56 13.81 -9.89 14.31
C GLU A 56 15.18 -9.26 14.02
N LYS A 57 15.32 -8.55 12.91
CA LYS A 57 16.59 -8.08 12.37
C LYS A 57 16.86 -6.58 12.58
N ARG A 58 15.80 -5.78 12.69
CA ARG A 58 15.84 -4.32 12.87
C ARG A 58 14.75 -3.87 13.85
N PRO A 59 14.83 -4.28 15.12
CA PRO A 59 13.79 -3.98 16.12
C PRO A 59 13.63 -2.46 16.38
N GLU A 60 14.63 -1.65 16.02
CA GLU A 60 14.62 -0.19 16.09
C GLU A 60 13.73 0.47 15.02
N THR A 61 13.51 -0.19 13.88
CA THR A 61 12.68 0.34 12.80
C THR A 61 11.22 0.44 13.26
N LYS A 62 10.67 1.64 13.15
CA LYS A 62 9.25 1.89 13.44
C LYS A 62 8.38 1.43 12.28
N ILE A 63 7.45 0.53 12.56
CA ILE A 63 6.53 -0.02 11.57
C ILE A 63 5.20 0.72 11.67
N ILE A 64 4.84 1.40 10.59
CA ILE A 64 3.62 2.18 10.48
C ILE A 64 2.65 1.42 9.57
N LEU A 65 1.53 0.99 10.13
CA LEU A 65 0.45 0.38 9.38
C LEU A 65 -0.65 1.42 9.13
N SER A 66 -1.26 1.38 7.97
CA SER A 66 -2.28 2.35 7.59
C SER A 66 -3.58 1.68 7.17
N GLU A 67 -4.69 2.34 7.49
CA GLU A 67 -6.06 1.96 7.11
C GLU A 67 -6.78 3.15 6.46
N PRO A 68 -7.84 2.90 5.65
CA PRO A 68 -8.72 3.98 5.20
C PRO A 68 -9.38 4.68 6.40
N SER A 69 -9.44 6.00 6.40
CA SER A 69 -9.99 6.80 7.49
C SER A 69 -11.45 6.46 7.82
N ASN A 70 -12.20 6.02 6.81
CA ASN A 70 -13.62 5.62 6.94
C ASN A 70 -13.82 4.09 7.12
N ALA A 71 -12.75 3.29 7.15
CA ALA A 71 -12.82 1.83 7.31
C ALA A 71 -11.66 1.33 8.18
N GLN A 72 -11.62 1.78 9.42
CA GLN A 72 -10.57 1.45 10.38
C GLN A 72 -10.91 0.16 11.13
N LEU A 73 -10.70 -0.99 10.49
CA LEU A 73 -11.08 -2.29 11.05
C LEU A 73 -10.24 -2.63 12.28
N ILE A 74 -8.93 -2.42 12.21
CA ILE A 74 -8.01 -2.73 13.30
C ILE A 74 -8.15 -1.72 14.44
N ASP A 75 -8.19 -0.42 14.12
CA ASP A 75 -8.26 0.66 15.12
C ASP A 75 -9.61 0.71 15.85
N SER A 76 -10.66 0.16 15.25
CA SER A 76 -11.96 0.01 15.91
C SER A 76 -11.89 -0.82 17.20
N GLY A 77 -10.88 -1.68 17.33
CA GLY A 77 -10.74 -2.62 18.42
C GLY A 77 -11.82 -3.72 18.44
N THR A 78 -12.72 -3.74 17.46
CA THR A 78 -13.75 -4.76 17.34
C THR A 78 -13.16 -6.04 16.76
N PRO A 79 -13.33 -7.20 17.37
CA PRO A 79 -12.83 -8.45 16.83
C PRO A 79 -13.57 -8.87 15.55
N GLN A 80 -12.86 -9.45 14.59
CA GLN A 80 -13.48 -10.14 13.45
C GLN A 80 -14.18 -11.41 13.93
N GLU A 81 -15.48 -11.49 13.70
CA GLU A 81 -16.22 -12.75 13.89
C GLU A 81 -15.73 -13.81 12.90
N ARG A 82 -15.52 -15.05 13.40
CA ARG A 82 -15.00 -16.16 12.62
C ARG A 82 -15.87 -17.40 12.75
N THR A 83 -15.95 -18.17 11.67
CA THR A 83 -16.58 -19.48 11.62
C THR A 83 -15.71 -20.53 12.33
N ALA A 84 -16.23 -21.73 12.53
CA ALA A 84 -15.53 -22.80 13.21
C ALA A 84 -14.20 -23.24 12.53
N ASP A 85 -14.07 -23.01 11.22
CA ASP A 85 -12.85 -23.27 10.45
C ASP A 85 -11.88 -22.08 10.44
N GLY A 86 -12.21 -20.99 11.17
CA GLY A 86 -11.37 -19.79 11.29
C GLY A 86 -11.56 -18.75 10.19
N SER A 87 -12.41 -19.00 9.19
CA SER A 87 -12.72 -18.03 8.15
C SER A 87 -13.54 -16.86 8.70
N PRO A 88 -13.45 -15.64 8.13
CA PRO A 88 -14.36 -14.55 8.50
C PRO A 88 -15.82 -14.96 8.33
N ALA A 89 -16.64 -14.74 9.36
CA ALA A 89 -18.06 -15.12 9.35
C ALA A 89 -18.93 -14.12 8.58
N GLY A 90 -18.41 -12.94 8.25
CA GLY A 90 -19.09 -11.89 7.53
C GLY A 90 -18.26 -10.62 7.49
N SER A 91 -18.84 -9.55 6.95
CA SER A 91 -18.20 -8.24 6.92
C SER A 91 -17.97 -7.70 8.34
N HIS A 92 -16.84 -7.03 8.52
CA HIS A 92 -16.49 -6.42 9.80
C HIS A 92 -17.40 -5.21 10.09
N PRO A 93 -17.88 -5.01 11.33
CA PRO A 93 -18.82 -3.92 11.65
C PRO A 93 -18.31 -2.50 11.36
N ALA A 94 -16.99 -2.30 11.41
CA ALA A 94 -16.37 -1.01 11.11
C ALA A 94 -16.07 -0.81 9.62
N PHE A 95 -16.39 -1.77 8.76
CA PHE A 95 -16.16 -1.63 7.32
C PHE A 95 -17.12 -0.61 6.70
N GLN A 96 -16.57 0.26 5.88
CA GLN A 96 -17.29 1.13 4.96
C GLN A 96 -16.59 1.07 3.59
N PRO A 97 -17.33 1.17 2.48
CA PRO A 97 -16.72 1.30 1.16
C PRO A 97 -15.77 2.49 1.10
N HIS A 98 -14.60 2.29 0.49
CA HIS A 98 -13.55 3.29 0.36
C HIS A 98 -12.90 3.25 -1.02
N MET A 99 -12.18 4.33 -1.39
CA MET A 99 -11.57 4.49 -2.71
C MET A 99 -10.19 3.84 -2.86
N ILE A 100 -9.62 3.28 -1.80
CA ILE A 100 -8.26 2.74 -1.81
C ILE A 100 -8.30 1.29 -2.29
N GLN A 101 -8.27 1.09 -3.61
CA GLN A 101 -8.27 -0.26 -4.20
C GLN A 101 -7.07 -1.07 -3.68
N GLY A 102 -7.34 -2.34 -3.37
CA GLY A 102 -6.35 -3.27 -2.88
C GLY A 102 -6.09 -3.23 -1.37
N TRP A 103 -6.60 -2.22 -0.66
CA TRP A 103 -6.54 -2.16 0.80
C TRP A 103 -7.83 -2.67 1.46
N THR A 104 -7.71 -3.00 2.70
CA THR A 104 -8.77 -3.22 3.70
C THR A 104 -10.03 -3.84 3.10
N PRO A 105 -10.05 -5.17 2.88
CA PRO A 105 -11.27 -5.86 2.52
C PRO A 105 -12.31 -5.70 3.65
N ASP A 106 -13.52 -6.10 3.40
CA ASP A 106 -14.61 -5.98 4.38
C ASP A 106 -14.47 -6.91 5.60
N PHE A 107 -13.30 -7.51 5.79
CA PHE A 107 -12.96 -8.36 6.93
C PHE A 107 -11.46 -8.26 7.26
N ILE A 108 -11.08 -8.67 8.47
CA ILE A 108 -9.66 -8.82 8.85
C ILE A 108 -9.16 -10.20 8.39
N PRO A 109 -8.23 -10.27 7.40
CA PRO A 109 -7.68 -11.53 6.91
C PRO A 109 -6.95 -12.34 7.98
N ASN A 110 -6.95 -13.68 7.86
CA ASN A 110 -6.24 -14.55 8.80
C ASN A 110 -4.73 -14.31 8.77
N VAL A 111 -4.16 -14.06 7.58
CA VAL A 111 -2.73 -13.72 7.41
C VAL A 111 -2.36 -12.45 8.19
N LEU A 112 -3.26 -11.46 8.22
CA LEU A 112 -3.06 -10.20 8.95
C LEU A 112 -3.25 -10.39 10.46
N GLN A 113 -4.26 -11.15 10.90
CA GLN A 113 -4.63 -11.33 12.29
C GLN A 113 -3.45 -11.76 13.16
N GLN A 114 -2.65 -12.70 12.68
CA GLN A 114 -1.47 -13.19 13.41
C GLN A 114 -0.47 -12.05 13.73
N SER A 115 -0.35 -11.08 12.85
CA SER A 115 0.57 -9.95 13.04
C SER A 115 -0.03 -8.87 13.94
N ILE A 116 -1.35 -8.72 13.94
CA ILE A 116 -2.07 -7.86 14.89
C ILE A 116 -1.91 -8.41 16.31
N ASP A 117 -2.16 -9.69 16.50
CA ASP A 117 -2.06 -10.37 17.81
C ASP A 117 -0.63 -10.30 18.36
N ALA A 118 0.36 -10.43 17.48
CA ALA A 118 1.79 -10.30 17.81
C ALA A 118 2.26 -8.84 17.96
N LYS A 119 1.38 -7.85 17.78
CA LYS A 119 1.67 -6.40 17.87
C LYS A 119 2.88 -5.99 17.01
N ARG A 120 2.92 -6.42 15.75
CA ARG A 120 4.06 -6.19 14.86
C ARG A 120 4.13 -4.80 14.25
N PHE A 121 3.27 -3.87 14.64
CA PHE A 121 3.34 -2.44 14.25
C PHE A 121 3.50 -1.55 15.49
N ASP A 122 4.08 -0.37 15.29
CA ASP A 122 4.26 0.63 16.35
C ASP A 122 3.12 1.65 16.36
N GLN A 123 2.59 1.94 15.17
CA GLN A 123 1.55 2.94 15.01
C GLN A 123 0.57 2.52 13.90
N LEU A 124 -0.69 2.82 14.12
CA LEU A 124 -1.76 2.72 13.13
C LEU A 124 -2.15 4.13 12.72
N VAL A 125 -2.14 4.43 11.42
CA VAL A 125 -2.38 5.77 10.89
C VAL A 125 -3.50 5.73 9.86
N PRO A 126 -4.65 6.34 10.13
CA PRO A 126 -5.72 6.44 9.14
C PRO A 126 -5.35 7.43 8.03
N ILE A 127 -5.78 7.14 6.81
CA ILE A 127 -5.56 8.00 5.64
C ILE A 127 -6.83 8.11 4.80
N ASP A 128 -7.10 9.30 4.31
CA ASP A 128 -8.20 9.52 3.37
C ASP A 128 -7.81 9.11 1.94
N GLY A 129 -8.74 8.51 1.20
CA GLY A 129 -8.49 8.11 -0.17
C GLY A 129 -8.22 9.26 -1.12
N GLU A 130 -8.82 10.43 -0.89
CA GLU A 130 -8.57 11.65 -1.68
C GLU A 130 -7.15 12.18 -1.44
N GLU A 131 -6.64 12.12 -0.20
CA GLU A 131 -5.25 12.44 0.09
C GLU A 131 -4.29 11.50 -0.66
N GLY A 132 -4.63 10.20 -0.72
CA GLY A 132 -3.86 9.21 -1.48
C GLY A 132 -3.85 9.51 -2.98
N ILE A 133 -4.99 9.85 -3.57
CA ILE A 133 -5.11 10.25 -4.98
C ILE A 133 -4.25 11.49 -5.26
N ALA A 134 -4.35 12.52 -4.42
CA ALA A 134 -3.56 13.74 -4.57
C ALA A 134 -2.05 13.46 -4.46
N ALA A 135 -1.64 12.61 -3.54
CA ALA A 135 -0.24 12.21 -3.35
C ALA A 135 0.28 11.38 -4.53
N SER A 136 -0.51 10.45 -5.08
CA SER A 136 -0.15 9.68 -6.27
C SER A 136 0.05 10.57 -7.48
N ARG A 137 -0.87 11.51 -7.73
CA ARG A 137 -0.73 12.51 -8.80
C ARG A 137 0.52 13.38 -8.62
N ALA A 138 0.79 13.82 -7.39
CA ALA A 138 1.97 14.62 -7.11
C ALA A 138 3.28 13.85 -7.34
N LEU A 139 3.33 12.56 -6.99
CA LEU A 139 4.47 11.68 -7.29
C LEU A 139 4.71 11.57 -8.80
N ALA A 140 3.65 11.36 -9.59
CA ALA A 140 3.75 11.27 -11.03
C ALA A 140 4.25 12.59 -11.64
N GLN A 141 3.68 13.72 -11.24
CA GLN A 141 3.97 15.03 -11.83
C GLN A 141 5.33 15.61 -11.42
N LYS A 142 5.77 15.36 -10.18
CA LYS A 142 6.97 16.00 -9.63
C LYS A 142 8.19 15.10 -9.63
N GLU A 143 7.99 13.80 -9.48
CA GLU A 143 9.07 12.82 -9.31
C GLU A 143 9.10 11.77 -10.44
N GLY A 144 8.10 11.77 -11.35
CA GLY A 144 8.00 10.76 -12.41
C GLY A 144 7.66 9.35 -11.89
N ILE A 145 7.17 9.23 -10.66
CA ILE A 145 6.81 7.94 -10.04
C ILE A 145 5.33 7.70 -10.24
N PHE A 146 5.00 6.77 -11.14
CA PHE A 146 3.63 6.47 -11.53
C PHE A 146 3.09 5.29 -10.72
N THR A 147 2.38 5.58 -9.60
CA THR A 147 1.85 4.59 -8.67
C THR A 147 0.32 4.62 -8.61
N GLY A 148 -0.29 3.52 -8.11
CA GLY A 148 -1.72 3.46 -7.83
C GLY A 148 -2.13 4.24 -6.58
N ILE A 149 -3.44 4.25 -6.28
CA ILE A 149 -4.01 5.01 -5.15
C ILE A 149 -3.42 4.55 -3.81
N SER A 150 -3.24 3.24 -3.61
CA SER A 150 -2.67 2.69 -2.38
C SER A 150 -1.21 3.11 -2.17
N GLY A 151 -0.42 3.22 -3.24
CA GLY A 151 0.93 3.79 -3.20
C GLY A 151 0.92 5.27 -2.82
N GLY A 152 -0.02 6.04 -3.36
CA GLY A 152 -0.25 7.42 -2.94
C GLY A 152 -0.60 7.55 -1.47
N CYS A 153 -1.45 6.64 -0.95
CA CYS A 153 -1.81 6.61 0.47
C CYS A 153 -0.60 6.32 1.38
N THR A 154 0.22 5.32 1.06
CA THR A 154 1.44 5.05 1.85
C THR A 154 2.41 6.21 1.80
N PHE A 155 2.55 6.86 0.64
CA PHE A 155 3.39 8.04 0.51
C PHE A 155 2.86 9.24 1.30
N ALA A 156 1.54 9.50 1.28
CA ALA A 156 0.92 10.55 2.09
C ALA A 156 1.17 10.34 3.58
N VAL A 157 1.03 9.10 4.07
CA VAL A 157 1.35 8.74 5.46
C VAL A 157 2.85 8.93 5.74
N ALA A 158 3.74 8.52 4.83
CA ALA A 158 5.18 8.77 4.98
C ALA A 158 5.50 10.28 5.10
N LEU A 159 4.82 11.13 4.34
CA LEU A 159 4.95 12.59 4.46
C LEU A 159 4.42 13.11 5.82
N GLN A 160 3.35 12.53 6.35
CA GLN A 160 2.88 12.88 7.71
C GLN A 160 3.93 12.50 8.76
N ILE A 161 4.51 11.30 8.68
CA ILE A 161 5.59 10.86 9.57
C ILE A 161 6.82 11.76 9.44
N ALA A 162 7.22 12.13 8.23
CA ALA A 162 8.38 12.98 7.96
C ALA A 162 8.29 14.35 8.65
N LYS A 163 7.09 14.90 8.85
CA LYS A 163 6.90 16.18 9.56
C LYS A 163 7.33 16.15 11.03
N THR A 164 7.32 14.98 11.66
CA THR A 164 7.61 14.78 13.08
C THR A 164 8.85 13.92 13.32
N ALA A 165 9.36 13.25 12.31
CA ALA A 165 10.57 12.47 12.37
C ALA A 165 11.80 13.36 12.61
N LYS A 166 12.86 12.79 13.17
CA LYS A 166 14.13 13.51 13.35
C LYS A 166 14.72 13.86 11.98
N PRO A 167 15.36 15.04 11.85
CA PRO A 167 16.11 15.36 10.62
C PRO A 167 17.13 14.26 10.28
N GLY A 168 17.12 13.83 9.01
CA GLY A 168 18.00 12.75 8.54
C GLY A 168 17.41 11.34 8.69
N SER A 169 16.19 11.20 9.22
CA SER A 169 15.50 9.89 9.26
C SER A 169 15.28 9.31 7.87
N VAL A 170 15.43 8.00 7.76
CA VAL A 170 15.17 7.22 6.56
C VAL A 170 13.78 6.59 6.66
N ILE A 171 12.92 6.92 5.71
CA ILE A 171 11.52 6.48 5.67
C ILE A 171 11.27 5.73 4.36
N LEU A 172 10.90 4.46 4.45
CA LEU A 172 10.48 3.64 3.31
C LEU A 172 8.97 3.50 3.31
N CYS A 173 8.31 3.83 2.20
CA CYS A 173 6.90 3.53 1.98
C CYS A 173 6.70 2.56 0.82
N MET A 174 5.70 1.68 0.94
CA MET A 174 5.40 0.70 -0.09
C MET A 174 4.59 1.32 -1.23
N LEU A 175 5.06 1.13 -2.47
CA LEU A 175 4.34 1.48 -3.70
C LEU A 175 4.05 0.16 -4.44
N PRO A 176 2.89 -0.48 -4.18
CA PRO A 176 2.69 -1.89 -4.53
C PRO A 176 2.38 -2.13 -6.01
N ASP A 177 1.98 -1.12 -6.75
CA ASP A 177 1.62 -1.24 -8.16
C ASP A 177 1.78 0.10 -8.92
N THR A 178 1.43 0.06 -10.21
CA THR A 178 1.56 1.19 -11.14
C THR A 178 0.20 1.82 -11.45
N GLY A 179 0.21 3.08 -11.87
CA GLY A 179 -0.98 3.88 -12.15
C GLY A 179 -1.83 3.38 -13.32
N GLU A 180 -1.25 2.64 -14.28
CA GLU A 180 -1.97 2.15 -15.47
C GLU A 180 -3.18 1.28 -15.15
N ARG A 181 -3.20 0.64 -13.98
CA ARG A 181 -4.33 -0.19 -13.52
C ARG A 181 -5.57 0.64 -13.16
N TYR A 182 -5.43 1.94 -13.05
CA TYR A 182 -6.42 2.86 -12.47
C TYR A 182 -6.97 3.88 -13.43
N LEU A 183 -6.74 3.73 -14.76
CA LEU A 183 -7.15 4.68 -15.80
C LEU A 183 -8.65 5.02 -15.76
N SER A 184 -9.50 4.07 -15.39
CA SER A 184 -10.94 4.26 -15.26
C SER A 184 -11.41 4.63 -13.84
N SER A 185 -10.49 5.03 -12.97
CA SER A 185 -10.78 5.36 -11.57
C SER A 185 -10.65 6.87 -11.32
N PRO A 186 -11.08 7.36 -10.14
CA PRO A 186 -10.90 8.76 -9.75
C PRO A 186 -9.45 9.28 -9.82
N LEU A 187 -8.44 8.39 -9.84
CA LEU A 187 -7.04 8.78 -10.00
C LEU A 187 -6.80 9.60 -11.28
N PHE A 188 -7.54 9.31 -12.35
CA PHE A 188 -7.43 9.97 -13.64
C PHE A 188 -8.62 10.89 -13.96
N GLU A 189 -9.45 11.22 -12.96
CA GLU A 189 -10.52 12.18 -13.16
C GLU A 189 -9.95 13.53 -13.60
N GLY A 190 -10.50 14.06 -14.72
CA GLY A 190 -10.02 15.30 -15.33
C GLY A 190 -8.89 15.12 -16.34
N VAL A 191 -8.40 13.90 -16.58
CA VAL A 191 -7.49 13.56 -17.69
C VAL A 191 -8.35 13.11 -18.88
N GLY A 192 -8.28 13.84 -20.01
CA GLY A 192 -9.01 13.49 -21.23
C GLY A 192 -8.42 12.24 -21.92
N GLU A 193 -9.24 11.56 -22.72
CA GLU A 193 -8.79 10.45 -23.57
C GLU A 193 -8.01 10.96 -24.80
N GLU A 194 -8.36 12.14 -25.28
CA GLU A 194 -7.73 12.79 -26.42
C GLU A 194 -6.72 13.84 -25.97
N MET A 195 -5.67 14.04 -26.76
CA MET A 195 -4.70 15.10 -26.52
C MET A 195 -5.38 16.48 -26.57
N ASP A 196 -5.06 17.33 -25.65
CA ASP A 196 -5.39 18.75 -25.75
C ASP A 196 -4.53 19.45 -26.83
N ALA A 197 -4.79 20.74 -27.09
CA ALA A 197 -4.09 21.46 -28.14
C ALA A 197 -2.57 21.61 -27.88
N ASP A 198 -2.17 21.74 -26.64
CA ASP A 198 -0.77 21.88 -26.22
C ASP A 198 -0.04 20.54 -26.31
N GLU A 199 -0.67 19.47 -25.86
CA GLU A 199 -0.14 18.09 -25.99
C GLU A 199 0.00 17.70 -27.47
N LEU A 200 -0.99 18.01 -28.30
CA LEU A 200 -0.91 17.77 -29.74
C LEU A 200 0.23 18.57 -30.37
N ALA A 201 0.36 19.86 -30.06
CA ALA A 201 1.46 20.69 -30.55
C ALA A 201 2.83 20.13 -30.13
N LEU A 202 2.94 19.65 -28.88
CA LEU A 202 4.16 19.01 -28.36
C LEU A 202 4.45 17.70 -29.10
N SER A 203 3.46 16.87 -29.34
CA SER A 203 3.62 15.60 -30.07
C SER A 203 4.11 15.80 -31.49
N LEU A 204 3.73 16.91 -32.13
CA LEU A 204 4.13 17.29 -33.48
C LEU A 204 5.46 18.04 -33.53
N SER A 205 5.99 18.49 -32.41
CA SER A 205 7.22 19.32 -32.34
C SER A 205 8.51 18.53 -32.58
N THR A 206 8.47 17.21 -32.42
CA THR A 206 9.61 16.33 -32.64
C THR A 206 9.36 15.42 -33.84
N PRO A 207 10.43 15.08 -34.61
CA PRO A 207 10.30 14.10 -35.68
C PRO A 207 9.86 12.77 -35.06
N SER A 208 8.66 12.34 -35.32
CA SER A 208 8.17 11.02 -34.95
C SER A 208 8.29 10.07 -36.14
N PHE A 209 8.54 8.81 -35.87
CA PHE A 209 8.49 7.79 -36.89
C PHE A 209 7.01 7.53 -37.23
N HIS A 210 6.57 8.07 -38.33
CA HIS A 210 5.25 7.74 -38.87
C HIS A 210 5.33 6.37 -39.53
N LEU A 211 4.67 5.38 -38.98
CA LEU A 211 4.36 4.15 -39.71
C LEU A 211 3.41 4.59 -40.83
N ASN A 212 3.92 4.60 -42.04
CA ASN A 212 3.07 4.83 -43.21
C ASN A 212 1.99 3.73 -43.19
N GLU A 213 0.74 4.14 -43.24
CA GLU A 213 -0.41 3.28 -43.45
C GLU A 213 -0.31 2.47 -44.75
#